data_f4d8f09d5f2f14ee6bf232c9e002f14c
#
_entry.id   f4d8f09d5f2f14ee6bf232c9e002f14c
#
_cell.length_a   1.000
_cell.length_b   1.000
_cell.length_c   1.000
_cell.angle_alpha   90.00
_cell.angle_beta   90.00
_cell.angle_gamma   90.00
#
_symmetry.space_group_name_H-M   'P 1'
#
loop_
_entity.id
_entity.type
_entity.pdbx_description
1 polymer ?
#
loop_
_entity_poly.entity_id
_entity_poly.type
_entity_poly.pdbx_seq_one_letter_code
_entity_poly.pdbx_strand_id
1 'polypeptide(L)'
;MQKFVYVLVLLTSLACTKKAAVSKSEPVAPPATTTMAAAPAASPAELALYAGSFKMESNEYVQKVSVVVKDGSLALAADTGDTAPLKASGKADVFTANIQGYDAEVSFSRTGGNVSNIKISVGGGAVVLTGAKEN
;
A
#
# COMPACT_ATOMS: atom_id res chain seq x y z
N MET A 1 -4.05 -4.32 45.37
CA MET A 1 -5.51 -4.35 45.63
C MET A 1 -6.03 -2.95 45.43
N GLN A 2 -6.60 -2.63 44.29
CA GLN A 2 -7.15 -1.31 44.00
C GLN A 2 -8.57 -1.49 43.51
N LYS A 3 -9.49 -1.01 44.32
CA LYS A 3 -10.95 -1.15 44.12
C LYS A 3 -11.39 -0.13 43.10
N PHE A 4 -11.92 -0.59 41.98
CA PHE A 4 -12.60 0.25 41.00
C PHE A 4 -14.02 0.54 41.45
N VAL A 5 -14.27 1.81 41.68
CA VAL A 5 -15.61 2.35 41.93
C VAL A 5 -16.32 2.54 40.59
N TYR A 6 -17.36 1.79 40.39
CA TYR A 6 -18.29 1.98 39.28
C TYR A 6 -19.18 3.19 39.56
N VAL A 7 -19.06 4.22 38.74
CA VAL A 7 -20.05 5.29 38.67
C VAL A 7 -20.97 4.98 37.49
N LEU A 8 -22.15 4.53 37.81
CA LEU A 8 -23.26 4.31 36.89
C LEU A 8 -23.97 5.65 36.69
N VAL A 9 -23.77 6.28 35.54
CA VAL A 9 -24.59 7.44 35.14
C VAL A 9 -25.64 6.99 34.17
N LEU A 10 -26.87 6.85 34.65
CA LEU A 10 -28.07 6.71 33.85
C LEU A 10 -28.42 8.09 33.27
N LEU A 11 -28.30 8.27 32.00
CA LEU A 11 -28.92 9.37 31.27
C LEU A 11 -30.04 8.83 30.40
N THR A 12 -31.23 9.03 30.87
CA THR A 12 -32.46 8.90 30.11
C THR A 12 -32.59 10.09 29.17
N SER A 13 -32.45 9.89 27.88
CA SER A 13 -32.77 10.91 26.88
C SER A 13 -34.04 10.60 26.16
N LEU A 14 -34.95 11.52 26.33
CA LEU A 14 -36.30 11.68 25.79
C LEU A 14 -36.27 11.55 24.25
N ALA A 15 -37.12 10.67 23.76
CA ALA A 15 -37.45 10.56 22.35
C ALA A 15 -38.22 11.79 21.87
N CYS A 16 -37.61 12.60 21.04
CA CYS A 16 -38.35 13.52 20.19
C CYS A 16 -38.53 12.87 18.81
N THR A 17 -39.64 12.27 18.62
CA THR A 17 -40.19 11.92 17.31
C THR A 17 -40.54 13.20 16.56
N LYS A 18 -39.61 13.74 15.80
CA LYS A 18 -39.92 14.66 14.72
C LYS A 18 -40.18 13.85 13.47
N LYS A 19 -41.45 13.76 13.14
CA LYS A 19 -41.99 13.31 11.87
C LYS A 19 -41.22 14.06 10.75
N ALA A 20 -40.32 13.40 10.12
CA ALA A 20 -39.67 13.92 8.95
C ALA A 20 -40.69 13.98 7.83
N ALA A 21 -41.01 15.18 7.39
CA ALA A 21 -41.74 15.38 6.16
C ALA A 21 -40.93 14.69 5.05
N VAL A 22 -41.61 13.84 4.31
CA VAL A 22 -41.07 13.27 3.07
C VAL A 22 -40.85 14.44 2.13
N SER A 23 -39.69 14.98 2.14
CA SER A 23 -39.22 15.86 1.11
C SER A 23 -39.01 15.00 -0.11
N LYS A 24 -39.80 15.27 -1.12
CA LYS A 24 -39.63 14.81 -2.48
C LYS A 24 -38.16 14.75 -2.80
N SER A 25 -37.65 13.57 -2.98
CA SER A 25 -36.24 13.36 -3.35
C SER A 25 -36.00 13.98 -4.72
N GLU A 26 -35.52 15.17 -4.72
CA GLU A 26 -34.73 15.67 -5.81
C GLU A 26 -33.56 14.68 -6.01
N PRO A 27 -33.28 14.24 -7.22
CA PRO A 27 -32.08 13.49 -7.45
C PRO A 27 -30.94 14.43 -7.13
N VAL A 28 -30.44 14.33 -5.93
CA VAL A 28 -29.15 14.89 -5.58
C VAL A 28 -28.20 14.21 -6.52
N ALA A 29 -27.72 14.98 -7.48
CA ALA A 29 -26.55 14.53 -8.24
C ALA A 29 -25.57 13.97 -7.24
N PRO A 30 -25.06 12.76 -7.42
CA PRO A 30 -24.12 12.19 -6.49
C PRO A 30 -23.08 13.27 -6.27
N PRO A 31 -22.77 13.62 -5.03
CA PRO A 31 -21.68 14.54 -4.79
C PRO A 31 -20.55 13.99 -5.63
N ALA A 32 -19.99 14.85 -6.48
CA ALA A 32 -18.79 14.47 -7.17
C ALA A 32 -17.91 13.96 -6.05
N THR A 33 -17.89 12.65 -5.90
CA THR A 33 -16.95 11.99 -5.07
C THR A 33 -15.68 12.53 -5.66
N THR A 34 -15.07 13.45 -4.97
CA THR A 34 -13.66 13.64 -5.14
C THR A 34 -13.16 12.26 -4.81
N THR A 35 -13.13 11.44 -5.82
CA THR A 35 -12.40 10.22 -5.83
C THR A 35 -11.01 10.74 -5.54
N MET A 36 -10.67 10.78 -4.24
CA MET A 36 -9.27 10.60 -3.91
C MET A 36 -8.92 9.43 -4.78
N ALA A 37 -8.14 9.70 -5.81
CA ALA A 37 -7.74 8.65 -6.71
C ALA A 37 -7.18 7.58 -5.81
N ALA A 38 -8.00 6.60 -5.50
CA ALA A 38 -7.52 5.33 -5.04
C ALA A 38 -6.50 5.02 -6.10
N ALA A 39 -5.25 5.02 -5.72
CA ALA A 39 -4.15 4.73 -6.61
C ALA A 39 -4.63 3.58 -7.47
N PRO A 40 -4.68 3.73 -8.78
CA PRO A 40 -5.38 2.77 -9.62
C PRO A 40 -4.88 1.42 -9.19
N ALA A 41 -5.79 0.59 -8.70
CA ALA A 41 -5.45 -0.78 -8.37
C ALA A 41 -4.86 -1.31 -9.67
N ALA A 42 -3.53 -1.44 -9.70
CA ALA A 42 -2.82 -1.75 -10.92
C ALA A 42 -3.45 -3.03 -11.46
N SER A 43 -3.88 -3.00 -12.69
CA SER A 43 -4.53 -4.16 -13.28
C SER A 43 -3.58 -5.36 -13.22
N PRO A 44 -4.06 -6.60 -13.15
CA PRO A 44 -3.19 -7.78 -13.14
C PRO A 44 -2.15 -7.78 -14.26
N ALA A 45 -2.50 -7.21 -15.41
CA ALA A 45 -1.58 -7.05 -16.54
C ALA A 45 -0.47 -6.03 -16.25
N GLU A 46 -0.78 -4.94 -15.56
CA GLU A 46 0.22 -3.96 -15.14
C GLU A 46 1.12 -4.51 -14.03
N LEU A 47 0.56 -5.28 -13.09
CA LEU A 47 1.35 -5.92 -12.04
C LEU A 47 2.38 -6.89 -12.63
N ALA A 48 2.05 -7.58 -13.71
CA ALA A 48 2.97 -8.46 -14.40
C ALA A 48 4.20 -7.75 -14.97
N LEU A 49 4.12 -6.46 -15.30
CA LEU A 49 5.25 -5.68 -15.79
C LEU A 49 6.31 -5.46 -14.70
N TYR A 50 5.89 -5.40 -13.44
CA TYR A 50 6.81 -5.26 -12.30
C TYR A 50 7.42 -6.59 -11.89
N ALA A 51 6.78 -7.71 -12.23
CA ALA A 51 7.27 -9.03 -11.89
C ALA A 51 8.60 -9.31 -12.61
N GLY A 52 9.50 -9.97 -11.90
CA GLY A 52 10.80 -10.35 -12.44
C GLY A 52 11.86 -10.39 -11.36
N SER A 53 13.05 -10.79 -11.78
CA SER A 53 14.24 -10.82 -10.93
C SER A 53 15.07 -9.56 -11.17
N PHE A 54 15.57 -9.00 -10.10
CA PHE A 54 16.41 -7.81 -10.11
C PHE A 54 17.74 -8.16 -9.43
N LYS A 55 18.82 -7.98 -10.15
CA LYS A 55 20.17 -8.08 -9.60
C LYS A 55 20.50 -6.77 -8.90
N MET A 56 20.75 -6.85 -7.61
CA MET A 56 21.10 -5.69 -6.81
C MET A 56 22.54 -5.29 -7.07
N GLU A 57 22.79 -3.99 -7.13
CA GLU A 57 24.15 -3.46 -7.18
C GLU A 57 24.86 -3.75 -5.86
N SER A 58 26.17 -3.86 -5.93
CA SER A 58 27.04 -4.29 -4.83
C SER A 58 26.65 -3.75 -3.46
N ASN A 59 26.01 -4.61 -2.68
CA ASN A 59 25.71 -4.38 -1.28
C ASN A 59 25.93 -5.69 -0.50
N GLU A 60 26.11 -5.57 0.79
CA GLU A 60 26.40 -6.72 1.66
C GLU A 60 25.13 -7.45 2.13
N TYR A 61 23.93 -6.91 1.83
CA TYR A 61 22.70 -7.37 2.44
C TYR A 61 21.89 -8.31 1.53
N VAL A 62 21.70 -7.94 0.28
CA VAL A 62 20.84 -8.66 -0.68
C VAL A 62 21.45 -8.59 -2.06
N GLN A 63 21.73 -9.73 -2.69
CA GLN A 63 22.30 -9.76 -4.04
C GLN A 63 21.24 -9.81 -5.12
N LYS A 64 20.10 -10.41 -4.80
CA LYS A 64 18.99 -10.58 -5.74
C LYS A 64 17.65 -10.39 -5.08
N VAL A 65 16.78 -9.70 -5.76
CA VAL A 65 15.40 -9.50 -5.34
C VAL A 65 14.49 -9.94 -6.47
N SER A 66 13.48 -10.71 -6.13
CA SER A 66 12.43 -11.13 -7.06
C SER A 66 11.12 -10.44 -6.71
N VAL A 67 10.46 -9.88 -7.70
CA VAL A 67 9.10 -9.35 -7.57
C VAL A 67 8.15 -10.34 -8.21
N VAL A 68 7.19 -10.81 -7.44
CA VAL A 68 6.21 -11.80 -7.89
C VAL A 68 4.80 -11.26 -7.71
N VAL A 69 3.88 -11.68 -8.58
CA VAL A 69 2.46 -11.42 -8.41
C VAL A 69 1.85 -12.58 -7.62
N LYS A 70 1.29 -12.27 -6.46
CA LYS A 70 0.60 -13.23 -5.61
C LYS A 70 -0.77 -12.68 -5.23
N ASP A 71 -1.81 -13.46 -5.45
CA ASP A 71 -3.20 -13.11 -5.08
C ASP A 71 -3.64 -11.71 -5.59
N GLY A 72 -3.21 -11.33 -6.79
CA GLY A 72 -3.52 -10.02 -7.37
C GLY A 72 -2.77 -8.86 -6.75
N SER A 73 -1.72 -9.12 -5.98
CA SER A 73 -0.84 -8.15 -5.37
C SER A 73 0.62 -8.46 -5.69
N LEU A 74 1.47 -7.45 -5.61
CA LEU A 74 2.90 -7.66 -5.73
C LEU A 74 3.50 -8.08 -4.38
N ALA A 75 4.47 -8.96 -4.44
CA ALA A 75 5.31 -9.31 -3.29
C ALA A 75 6.79 -9.24 -3.68
N LEU A 76 7.59 -8.71 -2.79
CA LEU A 76 9.04 -8.67 -2.89
C LEU A 76 9.59 -9.92 -2.19
N ALA A 77 10.44 -10.66 -2.84
CA ALA A 77 11.15 -11.79 -2.26
C ALA A 77 12.66 -11.57 -2.42
N ALA A 78 13.37 -11.54 -1.32
CA ALA A 78 14.83 -11.46 -1.31
C ALA A 78 15.45 -12.86 -1.38
N ASP A 79 16.67 -12.96 -1.86
CA ASP A 79 17.44 -14.20 -1.89
C ASP A 79 17.78 -14.73 -0.47
N THR A 80 17.69 -13.87 0.53
CA THR A 80 17.77 -14.23 1.95
C THR A 80 16.57 -15.05 2.46
N GLY A 81 15.50 -15.15 1.65
CA GLY A 81 14.25 -15.83 2.00
C GLY A 81 13.17 -14.92 2.57
N ASP A 82 13.48 -13.66 2.77
CA ASP A 82 12.51 -12.67 3.24
C ASP A 82 11.49 -12.34 2.14
N THR A 83 10.22 -12.31 2.51
CA THR A 83 9.14 -11.93 1.60
C THR A 83 8.31 -10.83 2.23
N ALA A 84 8.07 -9.77 1.49
CA ALA A 84 7.26 -8.64 1.92
C ALA A 84 6.18 -8.29 0.88
N PRO A 85 4.92 -8.15 1.30
CA PRO A 85 3.87 -7.69 0.39
C PRO A 85 4.09 -6.22 0.03
N LEU A 86 3.94 -5.90 -1.24
CA LEU A 86 4.01 -4.54 -1.76
C LEU A 86 2.61 -3.92 -1.79
N LYS A 87 2.47 -2.75 -1.22
CA LYS A 87 1.23 -1.96 -1.25
C LYS A 87 1.45 -0.72 -2.11
N ALA A 88 0.50 -0.38 -2.95
CA ALA A 88 0.57 0.85 -3.73
C ALA A 88 0.63 2.08 -2.80
N SER A 89 1.59 2.97 -3.04
CA SER A 89 1.79 4.17 -2.22
C SER A 89 0.93 5.36 -2.66
N GLY A 90 0.15 5.20 -3.73
CA GLY A 90 -0.59 6.30 -4.36
C GLY A 90 0.22 7.10 -5.38
N LYS A 91 1.48 6.79 -5.55
CA LYS A 91 2.34 7.35 -6.59
C LYS A 91 2.57 6.29 -7.67
N ALA A 92 2.66 6.72 -8.93
CA ALA A 92 2.99 5.82 -10.03
C ALA A 92 4.34 5.15 -9.80
N ASP A 93 4.41 3.85 -10.05
CA ASP A 93 5.64 3.04 -9.93
C ASP A 93 6.30 3.02 -8.53
N VAL A 94 5.57 3.46 -7.48
CA VAL A 94 6.05 3.48 -6.10
C VAL A 94 5.14 2.66 -5.21
N PHE A 95 5.75 1.77 -4.46
CA PHE A 95 5.08 0.87 -3.52
C PHE A 95 5.71 0.99 -2.14
N THR A 96 4.96 0.61 -1.14
CA THR A 96 5.45 0.50 0.23
C THR A 96 5.46 -0.96 0.65
N ALA A 97 6.43 -1.34 1.44
CA ALA A 97 6.56 -2.66 2.03
C ALA A 97 6.99 -2.53 3.49
N ASN A 98 6.76 -3.58 4.26
CA ASN A 98 7.40 -3.70 5.56
C ASN A 98 8.36 -4.88 5.50
N ILE A 99 9.64 -4.60 5.71
CA ILE A 99 10.72 -5.58 5.65
C ILE A 99 11.32 -5.70 7.05
N GLN A 100 11.09 -6.83 7.70
CA GLN A 100 11.61 -7.10 9.05
C GLN A 100 11.24 -6.02 10.09
N GLY A 101 10.05 -5.42 9.97
CA GLY A 101 9.58 -4.37 10.86
C GLY A 101 9.99 -2.94 10.47
N TYR A 102 10.74 -2.78 9.39
CA TYR A 102 11.10 -1.47 8.84
C TYR A 102 10.25 -1.13 7.65
N ASP A 103 9.76 0.09 7.61
CA ASP A 103 9.06 0.61 6.44
C ASP A 103 10.06 0.82 5.30
N ALA A 104 9.70 0.29 4.15
CA ALA A 104 10.49 0.40 2.93
C ALA A 104 9.64 1.02 1.82
N GLU A 105 10.22 1.92 1.07
CA GLU A 105 9.68 2.45 -0.18
C GLU A 105 10.37 1.76 -1.34
N VAL A 106 9.59 1.19 -2.23
CA VAL A 106 10.07 0.49 -3.42
C VAL A 106 9.62 1.26 -4.65
N SER A 107 10.57 1.81 -5.38
CA SER A 107 10.33 2.57 -6.60
C SER A 107 10.84 1.78 -7.81
N PHE A 108 10.06 1.76 -8.86
CA PHE A 108 10.44 1.15 -10.13
C PHE A 108 10.71 2.22 -11.17
N SER A 109 11.76 2.04 -11.94
CA SER A 109 12.06 2.88 -13.09
C SER A 109 11.76 2.13 -14.38
N ARG A 110 11.16 2.82 -15.33
CA ARG A 110 10.81 2.25 -16.63
C ARG A 110 11.69 2.79 -17.76
N THR A 111 12.01 1.92 -18.68
CA THR A 111 12.68 2.29 -19.93
C THR A 111 11.88 1.70 -21.08
N GLY A 112 11.41 2.54 -22.01
CA GLY A 112 10.61 2.09 -23.13
C GLY A 112 9.28 1.40 -22.74
N GLY A 113 8.68 1.80 -21.60
CA GLY A 113 7.43 1.23 -21.09
C GLY A 113 7.61 -0.01 -20.22
N ASN A 114 8.78 -0.61 -20.18
CA ASN A 114 9.09 -1.78 -19.36
C ASN A 114 9.85 -1.39 -18.11
N VAL A 115 9.58 -2.09 -17.00
CA VAL A 115 10.34 -1.92 -15.77
C VAL A 115 11.77 -2.41 -15.99
N SER A 116 12.74 -1.54 -15.75
CA SER A 116 14.17 -1.83 -15.97
C SER A 116 14.98 -1.85 -14.68
N ASN A 117 14.61 -1.00 -13.72
CA ASN A 117 15.34 -0.90 -12.46
C ASN A 117 14.39 -0.87 -11.27
N ILE A 118 14.91 -1.28 -10.13
CA ILE A 118 14.26 -1.19 -8.82
C ILE A 118 15.14 -0.39 -7.86
N LYS A 119 14.53 0.43 -7.04
CA LYS A 119 15.18 1.13 -5.93
C LYS A 119 14.38 0.87 -4.66
N ILE A 120 15.03 0.34 -3.66
CA ILE A 120 14.45 0.05 -2.35
C ILE A 120 15.08 0.97 -1.32
N SER A 121 14.27 1.75 -0.64
CA SER A 121 14.69 2.68 0.41
C SER A 121 14.10 2.21 1.73
N VAL A 122 14.92 1.77 2.65
CA VAL A 122 14.49 1.23 3.95
C VAL A 122 14.74 2.26 5.06
N GLY A 123 13.84 2.33 6.03
CA GLY A 123 13.98 3.20 7.20
C GLY A 123 14.05 4.69 6.83
N GLY A 124 13.22 5.13 5.86
CA GLY A 124 13.20 6.53 5.44
C GLY A 124 14.44 6.99 4.66
N GLY A 125 15.17 6.06 4.06
CA GLY A 125 16.38 6.36 3.28
C GLY A 125 17.69 6.07 4.01
N ALA A 126 17.64 5.46 5.18
CA ALA A 126 18.85 5.04 5.89
C ALA A 126 19.64 3.99 5.11
N VAL A 127 18.94 3.11 4.41
CA VAL A 127 19.54 2.14 3.47
C VAL A 127 18.84 2.30 2.13
N VAL A 128 19.62 2.46 1.07
CA VAL A 128 19.12 2.55 -0.30
C VAL A 128 19.80 1.47 -1.13
N LEU A 129 19.00 0.59 -1.69
CA LEU A 129 19.45 -0.48 -2.56
C LEU A 129 18.92 -0.21 -3.97
N THR A 130 19.75 -0.37 -4.97
CA THR A 130 19.38 -0.27 -6.38
C THR A 130 19.69 -1.58 -7.10
N GLY A 131 18.85 -1.92 -8.05
CA GLY A 131 19.05 -3.12 -8.85
C GLY A 131 18.50 -2.98 -10.26
N ALA A 132 19.10 -3.71 -11.17
CA ALA A 132 18.68 -3.81 -12.56
C ALA A 132 17.90 -5.10 -12.79
N LYS A 133 16.86 -5.03 -13.61
CA LYS A 133 16.09 -6.21 -14.01
C LYS A 133 16.95 -7.16 -14.83
N GLU A 134 16.97 -8.40 -14.43
CA GLU A 134 17.59 -9.47 -15.23
C GLU A 134 16.61 -9.86 -16.36
N ASN A 135 17.12 -9.92 -17.55
CA ASN A 135 16.41 -10.41 -18.74
C ASN A 135 16.50 -11.93 -18.84
#